data_d1a0ebb8dd2039b209fbdbbddb2205d3
#
_entry.id   d1a0ebb8dd2039b209fbdbbddb2205d3
#
_cell.length_a   1.000
_cell.length_b   1.000
_cell.length_c   1.000
_cell.angle_alpha   90.00
_cell.angle_beta   90.00
_cell.angle_gamma   90.00
#
_symmetry.space_group_name_H-M   'P 1'
#
loop_
_entity.id
_entity.type
_entity.pdbx_description
1 polymer ?
#
loop_
_entity_poly.entity_id
_entity_poly.type
_entity_poly.pdbx_seq_one_letter_code
_entity_poly.pdbx_strand_id
1 'polypeptide(L)'
;MLDIRFVREHPDEVKENIKKKFQDAKLPLVDEVINLDAEYRAAIGEGDTLRANRNKLSKQIGMLMGQAKKDPSKAAEAEEIKKQVTAQADRLKELETKEAELQDKIRDIMYTIPQMIDPSVPIGPDDSCNVEVQRFGDPVVPDYPIPYHVDIMESFDGIDLDAAGRVSGNGFYYLLGDIARLHEAVLAYARDFMIDKGFTYVIPPFMMHGDVVKGVMSFPEMDAMMYKIEGEDLYLIGTSEHTMICLLYTSPS
;
A
#
# COMPACT_ATOMS: atom_id res chain seq x y z
N MET A 1 -0.30 5.85 -4.04
CA MET A 1 -1.75 6.17 -4.00
C MET A 1 -1.92 7.65 -4.26
N LEU A 2 -2.90 8.06 -5.10
CA LEU A 2 -3.22 9.48 -5.31
C LEU A 2 -3.80 10.12 -4.03
N ASP A 3 -3.70 11.46 -3.93
CA ASP A 3 -4.44 12.17 -2.88
C ASP A 3 -5.93 12.23 -3.27
N ILE A 4 -6.81 11.87 -2.33
CA ILE A 4 -8.28 11.92 -2.55
C ILE A 4 -8.77 13.34 -2.89
N ARG A 5 -8.09 14.38 -2.40
CA ARG A 5 -8.40 15.77 -2.75
C ARG A 5 -8.15 16.02 -4.23
N PHE A 6 -7.03 15.54 -4.75
CA PHE A 6 -6.70 15.63 -6.17
C PHE A 6 -7.74 14.92 -7.02
N VAL A 7 -8.13 13.69 -6.65
CA VAL A 7 -9.16 12.94 -7.38
C VAL A 7 -10.49 13.68 -7.41
N ARG A 8 -10.87 14.32 -6.31
CA ARG A 8 -12.10 15.10 -6.18
C ARG A 8 -12.07 16.41 -6.99
N GLU A 9 -10.93 17.10 -6.99
CA GLU A 9 -10.77 18.40 -7.63
C GLU A 9 -10.48 18.28 -9.13
N HIS A 10 -9.89 17.15 -9.57
CA HIS A 10 -9.48 16.90 -10.95
C HIS A 10 -9.98 15.54 -11.49
N PRO A 11 -11.29 15.21 -11.38
CA PRO A 11 -11.79 13.89 -11.76
C PRO A 11 -11.58 13.56 -13.24
N ASP A 12 -11.72 14.56 -14.13
CA ASP A 12 -11.55 14.37 -15.56
C ASP A 12 -10.10 14.09 -15.93
N GLU A 13 -9.13 14.71 -15.25
CA GLU A 13 -7.71 14.47 -15.43
C GLU A 13 -7.32 13.05 -14.98
N VAL A 14 -7.89 12.59 -13.86
CA VAL A 14 -7.69 11.23 -13.39
C VAL A 14 -8.30 10.20 -14.36
N LYS A 15 -9.50 10.45 -14.87
CA LYS A 15 -10.15 9.60 -15.88
C LYS A 15 -9.35 9.54 -17.19
N GLU A 16 -8.82 10.68 -17.64
CA GLU A 16 -7.96 10.73 -18.81
C GLU A 16 -6.66 9.95 -18.62
N ASN A 17 -6.06 10.03 -17.42
CA ASN A 17 -4.90 9.24 -17.06
C ASN A 17 -5.19 7.73 -17.07
N ILE A 18 -6.35 7.30 -16.59
CA ILE A 18 -6.80 5.91 -16.64
C ILE A 18 -6.87 5.40 -18.09
N LYS A 19 -7.42 6.22 -19.02
CA LYS A 19 -7.48 5.91 -20.44
C LYS A 19 -6.09 5.80 -21.06
N LYS A 20 -5.18 6.74 -20.75
CA LYS A 20 -3.78 6.69 -21.22
C LYS A 20 -3.04 5.43 -20.78
N LYS A 21 -3.47 4.81 -19.69
CA LYS A 21 -2.95 3.53 -19.18
C LYS A 21 -3.74 2.31 -19.67
N PHE A 22 -4.68 2.46 -20.59
CA PHE A 22 -5.51 1.40 -21.14
C PHE A 22 -6.28 0.60 -20.06
N GLN A 23 -6.77 1.30 -19.02
CA GLN A 23 -7.45 0.69 -17.88
C GLN A 23 -8.91 1.17 -17.75
N ASP A 24 -9.63 1.30 -18.86
CA ASP A 24 -10.97 1.88 -18.92
C ASP A 24 -12.00 1.27 -17.97
N ALA A 25 -11.82 0.00 -17.62
CA ALA A 25 -12.64 -0.68 -16.60
C ALA A 25 -12.61 0.01 -15.22
N LYS A 26 -11.59 0.83 -14.96
CA LYS A 26 -11.45 1.58 -13.69
C LYS A 26 -12.08 2.97 -13.71
N LEU A 27 -12.59 3.44 -14.84
CA LEU A 27 -13.22 4.77 -14.96
C LEU A 27 -14.37 5.01 -13.96
N PRO A 28 -15.29 4.04 -13.73
CA PRO A 28 -16.37 4.24 -12.76
C PRO A 28 -15.89 4.42 -11.31
N LEU A 29 -14.72 3.88 -10.97
CA LEU A 29 -14.17 3.97 -9.62
C LEU A 29 -13.86 5.41 -9.19
N VAL A 30 -13.60 6.31 -10.15
CA VAL A 30 -13.36 7.73 -9.86
C VAL A 30 -14.62 8.39 -9.31
N ASP A 31 -15.77 8.18 -9.94
CA ASP A 31 -17.04 8.74 -9.47
C ASP A 31 -17.48 8.07 -8.16
N GLU A 32 -17.29 6.76 -8.05
CA GLU A 32 -17.61 6.00 -6.84
C GLU A 32 -16.83 6.53 -5.63
N VAL A 33 -15.52 6.67 -5.73
CA VAL A 33 -14.70 7.15 -4.61
C VAL A 33 -15.03 8.58 -4.20
N ILE A 34 -15.39 9.46 -5.16
CA ILE A 34 -15.84 10.83 -4.88
C ILE A 34 -17.14 10.82 -4.08
N ASN A 35 -18.10 9.96 -4.45
CA ASN A 35 -19.35 9.81 -3.73
C ASN A 35 -19.13 9.28 -2.31
N LEU A 36 -18.31 8.24 -2.15
CA LEU A 36 -17.96 7.69 -0.84
C LEU A 36 -17.22 8.72 0.04
N ASP A 37 -16.32 9.53 -0.53
CA ASP A 37 -15.65 10.62 0.19
C ASP A 37 -16.65 11.69 0.64
N ALA A 38 -17.65 12.02 -0.17
CA ALA A 38 -18.71 12.95 0.22
C ALA A 38 -19.53 12.41 1.40
N GLU A 39 -19.91 11.13 1.36
CA GLU A 39 -20.60 10.47 2.48
C GLU A 39 -19.73 10.40 3.74
N TYR A 40 -18.46 10.08 3.60
CA TYR A 40 -17.50 10.04 4.71
C TYR A 40 -17.37 11.39 5.40
N ARG A 41 -17.19 12.46 4.62
CA ARG A 41 -17.12 13.83 5.18
C ARG A 41 -18.43 14.27 5.84
N ALA A 42 -19.57 13.87 5.30
CA ALA A 42 -20.87 14.15 5.91
C ALA A 42 -21.02 13.41 7.26
N ALA A 43 -20.61 12.13 7.34
CA ALA A 43 -20.62 11.36 8.57
C ALA A 43 -19.73 11.98 9.66
N ILE A 44 -18.50 12.39 9.31
CA ILE A 44 -17.61 13.12 10.23
C ILE A 44 -18.26 14.41 10.72
N GLY A 45 -18.82 15.23 9.82
CA GLY A 45 -19.45 16.50 10.19
C GLY A 45 -20.65 16.33 11.12
N GLU A 46 -21.48 15.29 10.90
CA GLU A 46 -22.58 14.92 11.83
C GLU A 46 -22.00 14.46 13.18
N GLY A 47 -20.98 13.60 13.16
CA GLY A 47 -20.30 13.10 14.37
C GLY A 47 -19.71 14.21 15.21
N ASP A 48 -19.02 15.17 14.60
CA ASP A 48 -18.45 16.33 15.28
C ASP A 48 -19.52 17.23 15.89
N THR A 49 -20.64 17.44 15.18
CA THR A 49 -21.78 18.19 15.69
C THR A 49 -22.39 17.50 16.92
N LEU A 50 -22.58 16.19 16.86
CA LEU A 50 -23.10 15.41 17.98
C LEU A 50 -22.12 15.39 19.18
N ARG A 51 -20.80 15.28 18.95
CA ARG A 51 -19.78 15.36 19.99
C ARG A 51 -19.80 16.72 20.68
N ALA A 52 -19.87 17.82 19.92
CA ALA A 52 -19.99 19.17 20.45
C ALA A 52 -21.26 19.34 21.28
N ASN A 53 -22.41 18.87 20.79
CA ASN A 53 -23.68 18.88 21.48
C ASN A 53 -23.64 18.06 22.79
N ARG A 54 -23.13 16.86 22.75
CA ARG A 54 -22.95 16.01 23.94
C ARG A 54 -22.14 16.71 25.02
N ASN A 55 -21.04 17.38 24.65
CA ASN A 55 -20.21 18.13 25.59
C ASN A 55 -20.98 19.30 26.23
N LYS A 56 -21.81 20.00 25.45
CA LYS A 56 -22.69 21.07 25.94
C LYS A 56 -23.76 20.55 26.91
N LEU A 57 -24.44 19.47 26.52
CA LEU A 57 -25.47 18.83 27.32
C LEU A 57 -24.91 18.24 28.62
N SER A 58 -23.72 17.65 28.59
CA SER A 58 -23.02 17.15 29.78
C SER A 58 -22.72 18.25 30.80
N LYS A 59 -22.33 19.42 30.32
CA LYS A 59 -22.14 20.60 31.21
C LYS A 59 -23.46 21.07 31.80
N GLN A 60 -24.56 21.07 31.04
CA GLN A 60 -25.89 21.40 31.50
C GLN A 60 -26.40 20.43 32.58
N ILE A 61 -26.20 19.12 32.37
CA ILE A 61 -26.51 18.08 33.37
C ILE A 61 -25.77 18.36 34.68
N GLY A 62 -24.46 18.66 34.61
CA GLY A 62 -23.66 18.98 35.77
C GLY A 62 -24.22 20.20 36.57
N MET A 63 -24.60 21.27 35.87
CA MET A 63 -25.22 22.44 36.47
C MET A 63 -26.57 22.14 37.12
N LEU A 64 -27.46 21.43 36.38
CA LEU A 64 -28.80 21.06 36.86
C LEU A 64 -28.73 20.13 38.08
N MET A 65 -27.84 19.17 38.08
CA MET A 65 -27.63 18.25 39.24
C MET A 65 -27.10 19.00 40.45
N GLY A 66 -26.26 20.05 40.26
CA GLY A 66 -25.83 20.94 41.34
C GLY A 66 -26.99 21.74 41.94
N GLN A 67 -27.93 22.21 41.11
CA GLN A 67 -29.11 22.96 41.51
C GLN A 67 -30.22 22.06 42.10
N ALA A 68 -30.31 20.78 41.69
CA ALA A 68 -31.29 19.82 42.16
C ALA A 68 -31.24 19.62 43.70
N LYS A 69 -30.14 19.92 44.36
CA LYS A 69 -30.03 19.94 45.84
C LYS A 69 -30.94 20.97 46.50
N LYS A 70 -31.32 22.04 45.77
CA LYS A 70 -32.20 23.13 46.27
C LYS A 70 -33.59 23.10 45.63
N ASP A 71 -33.72 22.56 44.44
CA ASP A 71 -34.96 22.49 43.66
C ASP A 71 -35.10 21.10 42.99
N PRO A 72 -35.97 20.24 43.53
CA PRO A 72 -36.17 18.86 42.99
C PRO A 72 -36.67 18.81 41.55
N SER A 73 -37.27 19.87 41.00
CA SER A 73 -37.72 19.92 39.60
C SER A 73 -36.55 19.85 38.63
N LYS A 74 -35.37 20.35 39.02
CA LYS A 74 -34.16 20.31 38.23
C LYS A 74 -33.58 18.89 38.01
N ALA A 75 -33.89 17.98 38.90
CA ALA A 75 -33.51 16.58 38.71
C ALA A 75 -34.25 15.93 37.52
N ALA A 76 -35.55 16.27 37.35
CA ALA A 76 -36.35 15.77 36.24
C ALA A 76 -35.84 16.33 34.88
N GLU A 77 -35.49 17.63 34.83
CA GLU A 77 -34.86 18.24 33.65
C GLU A 77 -33.53 17.55 33.30
N ALA A 78 -32.68 17.27 34.29
CA ALA A 78 -31.43 16.59 34.09
C ALA A 78 -31.60 15.15 33.54
N GLU A 79 -32.61 14.43 34.00
CA GLU A 79 -32.92 13.07 33.50
C GLU A 79 -33.39 13.10 32.03
N GLU A 80 -34.17 14.08 31.62
CA GLU A 80 -34.59 14.23 30.22
C GLU A 80 -33.38 14.53 29.30
N ILE A 81 -32.46 15.41 29.75
CA ILE A 81 -31.23 15.68 28.99
C ILE A 81 -30.32 14.43 28.97
N LYS A 82 -30.27 13.62 30.01
CA LYS A 82 -29.50 12.37 29.99
C LYS A 82 -30.04 11.39 28.92
N LYS A 83 -31.37 11.28 28.77
CA LYS A 83 -31.95 10.44 27.69
C LYS A 83 -31.53 10.93 26.32
N GLN A 84 -31.50 12.26 26.08
CA GLN A 84 -31.01 12.83 24.83
C GLN A 84 -29.54 12.51 24.61
N VAL A 85 -28.70 12.59 25.62
CA VAL A 85 -27.27 12.23 25.53
C VAL A 85 -27.09 10.75 25.20
N THR A 86 -27.93 9.86 25.78
CA THR A 86 -27.89 8.44 25.49
C THR A 86 -28.27 8.17 24.02
N ALA A 87 -29.35 8.76 23.52
CA ALA A 87 -29.75 8.62 22.11
C ALA A 87 -28.67 9.14 21.14
N GLN A 88 -27.98 10.23 21.49
CA GLN A 88 -26.86 10.75 20.71
C GLN A 88 -25.63 9.80 20.76
N ALA A 89 -25.42 9.08 21.85
CA ALA A 89 -24.32 8.12 21.96
C ALA A 89 -24.52 6.93 21.03
N ASP A 90 -25.74 6.42 20.91
CA ASP A 90 -26.05 5.34 19.97
C ASP A 90 -25.83 5.78 18.52
N ARG A 91 -26.31 6.99 18.17
CA ARG A 91 -26.08 7.55 16.84
C ARG A 91 -24.61 7.79 16.54
N LEU A 92 -23.81 8.25 17.51
CA LEU A 92 -22.37 8.40 17.35
C LEU A 92 -21.68 7.07 17.06
N LYS A 93 -22.08 5.99 17.72
CA LYS A 93 -21.54 4.65 17.48
C LYS A 93 -21.86 4.15 16.07
N GLU A 94 -23.09 4.40 15.58
CA GLU A 94 -23.46 4.09 14.20
C GLU A 94 -22.58 4.85 13.20
N LEU A 95 -22.36 6.16 13.44
CA LEU A 95 -21.52 6.97 12.58
C LEU A 95 -20.05 6.52 12.61
N GLU A 96 -19.50 6.18 13.76
CA GLU A 96 -18.13 5.67 13.88
C GLU A 96 -17.95 4.36 13.10
N THR A 97 -18.94 3.47 13.15
CA THR A 97 -18.95 2.24 12.33
C THR A 97 -18.99 2.59 10.83
N LYS A 98 -19.91 3.49 10.44
CA LYS A 98 -20.03 3.95 9.05
C LYS A 98 -18.76 4.64 8.56
N GLU A 99 -18.13 5.48 9.38
CA GLU A 99 -16.86 6.14 9.07
C GLU A 99 -15.76 5.12 8.77
N ALA A 100 -15.61 4.08 9.60
CA ALA A 100 -14.64 3.02 9.40
C ALA A 100 -14.90 2.24 8.10
N GLU A 101 -16.15 1.83 7.85
CA GLU A 101 -16.51 1.11 6.62
C GLU A 101 -16.26 1.95 5.35
N LEU A 102 -16.60 3.25 5.38
CA LEU A 102 -16.39 4.15 4.26
C LEU A 102 -14.89 4.38 4.03
N GLN A 103 -14.11 4.54 5.09
CA GLN A 103 -12.66 4.72 5.00
C GLN A 103 -11.98 3.50 4.36
N ASP A 104 -12.40 2.29 4.74
CA ASP A 104 -11.87 1.06 4.16
C ASP A 104 -12.21 0.97 2.66
N LYS A 105 -13.47 1.22 2.27
CA LYS A 105 -13.89 1.23 0.86
C LYS A 105 -13.15 2.27 0.02
N ILE A 106 -13.03 3.50 0.54
CA ILE A 106 -12.29 4.57 -0.13
C ILE A 106 -10.84 4.13 -0.33
N ARG A 107 -10.20 3.58 0.69
CA ARG A 107 -8.81 3.12 0.62
C ARG A 107 -8.62 2.04 -0.43
N ASP A 108 -9.50 1.04 -0.48
CA ASP A 108 -9.42 -0.07 -1.44
C ASP A 108 -9.58 0.41 -2.89
N ILE A 109 -10.49 1.34 -3.14
CA ILE A 109 -10.65 1.96 -4.46
C ILE A 109 -9.41 2.79 -4.80
N MET A 110 -8.91 3.60 -3.86
CA MET A 110 -7.75 4.46 -4.08
C MET A 110 -6.46 3.66 -4.35
N TYR A 111 -6.33 2.45 -3.82
CA TYR A 111 -5.24 1.53 -4.19
C TYR A 111 -5.37 1.01 -5.63
N THR A 112 -6.59 0.96 -6.15
CA THR A 112 -6.88 0.44 -7.50
C THR A 112 -6.71 1.52 -8.58
N ILE A 113 -6.95 2.81 -8.26
CA ILE A 113 -6.75 3.93 -9.18
C ILE A 113 -5.25 4.12 -9.45
N PRO A 114 -4.82 4.11 -10.73
CA PRO A 114 -3.40 4.21 -11.06
C PRO A 114 -2.83 5.60 -10.79
N GLN A 115 -1.53 5.65 -10.47
CA GLN A 115 -0.77 6.90 -10.37
C GLN A 115 -0.76 7.66 -11.70
N MET A 116 -0.63 8.99 -11.63
CA MET A 116 -0.54 9.84 -12.81
C MET A 116 0.71 9.50 -13.62
N ILE A 117 0.55 9.41 -14.93
CA ILE A 117 1.66 9.26 -15.86
C ILE A 117 2.33 10.61 -16.08
N ASP A 118 3.65 10.65 -16.09
CA ASP A 118 4.39 11.87 -16.41
C ASP A 118 4.17 12.25 -17.88
N PRO A 119 4.01 13.53 -18.21
CA PRO A 119 3.80 13.98 -19.59
C PRO A 119 4.92 13.62 -20.58
N SER A 120 6.14 13.36 -20.09
CA SER A 120 7.27 12.93 -20.91
C SER A 120 7.23 11.46 -21.31
N VAL A 121 6.37 10.64 -20.67
CA VAL A 121 6.28 9.21 -20.93
C VAL A 121 5.46 8.96 -22.20
N PRO A 122 5.97 8.22 -23.19
CA PRO A 122 5.22 7.82 -24.38
C PRO A 122 3.98 7.02 -24.00
N ILE A 123 2.87 7.29 -24.68
CA ILE A 123 1.64 6.54 -24.48
C ILE A 123 1.63 5.35 -25.43
N GLY A 124 1.51 4.15 -24.88
CA GLY A 124 1.48 2.91 -25.63
C GLY A 124 0.99 1.72 -24.80
N PRO A 125 0.49 0.66 -25.44
CA PRO A 125 -0.05 -0.52 -24.75
C PRO A 125 1.04 -1.40 -24.12
N ASP A 126 2.26 -1.36 -24.63
CA ASP A 126 3.37 -2.21 -24.22
C ASP A 126 4.73 -1.56 -24.50
N ASP A 127 5.81 -2.29 -24.24
CA ASP A 127 7.19 -1.85 -24.37
C ASP A 127 7.65 -1.58 -25.80
N SER A 128 6.93 -2.07 -26.82
CA SER A 128 7.22 -1.74 -28.23
C SER A 128 7.05 -0.26 -28.54
N CYS A 129 6.31 0.46 -27.69
CA CYS A 129 6.10 1.91 -27.79
C CYS A 129 7.15 2.73 -27.04
N ASN A 130 8.11 2.08 -26.37
CA ASN A 130 9.18 2.78 -25.67
C ASN A 130 10.09 3.52 -26.67
N VAL A 131 10.49 4.73 -26.27
CA VAL A 131 11.40 5.57 -27.07
C VAL A 131 12.76 5.58 -26.40
N GLU A 132 13.81 5.20 -27.15
CA GLU A 132 15.18 5.31 -26.66
C GLU A 132 15.54 6.78 -26.48
N VAL A 133 15.85 7.19 -25.25
CA VAL A 133 16.19 8.58 -24.93
C VAL A 133 17.68 8.81 -24.82
N GLN A 134 18.47 7.78 -24.58
CA GLN A 134 19.91 7.87 -24.47
C GLN A 134 20.59 6.52 -24.73
N ARG A 135 21.74 6.55 -25.39
CA ARG A 135 22.59 5.40 -25.65
C ARG A 135 24.01 5.68 -25.18
N PHE A 136 24.64 4.70 -24.53
CA PHE A 136 26.03 4.75 -24.11
C PHE A 136 26.83 3.67 -24.82
N GLY A 137 27.74 4.10 -25.71
CA GLY A 137 28.56 3.21 -26.53
C GLY A 137 27.78 2.43 -27.59
N ASP A 138 28.50 1.70 -28.42
CA ASP A 138 27.89 0.79 -29.38
C ASP A 138 27.98 -0.66 -28.90
N PRO A 139 26.92 -1.46 -29.08
CA PRO A 139 26.96 -2.87 -28.70
C PRO A 139 27.98 -3.61 -29.59
N VAL A 140 28.90 -4.32 -28.96
CA VAL A 140 29.80 -5.24 -29.66
C VAL A 140 29.11 -6.60 -29.73
N VAL A 141 28.63 -6.95 -30.92
CA VAL A 141 28.06 -8.28 -31.18
C VAL A 141 29.16 -9.17 -31.71
N PRO A 142 29.55 -10.25 -30.99
CA PRO A 142 30.56 -11.18 -31.47
C PRO A 142 30.06 -11.92 -32.73
N ASP A 143 31.00 -12.36 -33.56
CA ASP A 143 30.74 -13.18 -34.76
C ASP A 143 30.58 -14.68 -34.45
N TYR A 144 30.59 -15.05 -33.18
CA TYR A 144 30.39 -16.41 -32.69
C TYR A 144 29.14 -16.53 -31.82
N PRO A 145 28.51 -17.70 -31.73
CA PRO A 145 27.38 -17.92 -30.85
C PRO A 145 27.78 -17.74 -29.37
N ILE A 146 27.05 -16.88 -28.66
CA ILE A 146 27.20 -16.72 -27.19
C ILE A 146 26.34 -17.80 -26.54
N PRO A 147 26.92 -18.72 -25.73
CA PRO A 147 26.15 -19.70 -24.99
C PRO A 147 25.21 -19.01 -23.99
N TYR A 148 24.07 -19.61 -23.72
CA TYR A 148 23.18 -19.15 -22.68
C TYR A 148 23.83 -19.34 -21.29
N HIS A 149 23.51 -18.48 -20.32
CA HIS A 149 24.15 -18.50 -19.02
C HIS A 149 24.01 -19.84 -18.28
N VAL A 150 22.88 -20.54 -18.43
CA VAL A 150 22.67 -21.86 -17.84
C VAL A 150 23.62 -22.88 -18.48
N ASP A 151 23.77 -22.89 -19.83
CA ASP A 151 24.69 -23.81 -20.53
C ASP A 151 26.12 -23.62 -20.04
N ILE A 152 26.53 -22.36 -19.79
CA ILE A 152 27.83 -22.04 -19.20
C ILE A 152 27.96 -22.63 -17.80
N MET A 153 26.95 -22.43 -16.94
CA MET A 153 26.97 -22.95 -15.57
C MET A 153 26.99 -24.47 -15.53
N GLU A 154 26.24 -25.12 -16.42
CA GLU A 154 26.23 -26.60 -16.58
C GLU A 154 27.60 -27.12 -17.04
N SER A 155 28.30 -26.41 -17.95
CA SER A 155 29.64 -26.79 -18.39
C SER A 155 30.69 -26.78 -17.28
N PHE A 156 30.41 -26.12 -16.17
CA PHE A 156 31.23 -26.11 -14.94
C PHE A 156 30.66 -26.96 -13.82
N ASP A 157 29.68 -27.83 -14.08
CA ASP A 157 28.92 -28.56 -13.05
C ASP A 157 28.41 -27.63 -11.91
N GLY A 158 28.08 -26.39 -12.26
CA GLY A 158 27.85 -25.30 -11.30
C GLY A 158 26.38 -24.99 -11.02
N ILE A 159 25.44 -25.68 -11.69
CA ILE A 159 24.00 -25.51 -11.47
C ILE A 159 23.28 -26.86 -11.55
N ASP A 160 22.26 -27.08 -10.72
CA ASP A 160 21.38 -28.25 -10.78
C ASP A 160 19.92 -27.80 -10.68
N LEU A 161 19.27 -27.69 -11.83
CA LEU A 161 17.85 -27.33 -11.96
C LEU A 161 16.94 -28.52 -11.68
N ASP A 162 17.37 -29.75 -12.01
CA ASP A 162 16.56 -30.95 -11.83
C ASP A 162 16.40 -31.29 -10.34
N ALA A 163 17.48 -31.22 -9.57
CA ALA A 163 17.42 -31.41 -8.12
C ALA A 163 16.57 -30.32 -7.47
N ALA A 164 16.71 -29.05 -7.86
CA ALA A 164 15.92 -27.97 -7.35
C ALA A 164 14.42 -28.14 -7.68
N GLY A 165 14.10 -28.56 -8.91
CA GLY A 165 12.73 -28.86 -9.34
C GLY A 165 12.06 -29.95 -8.50
N ARG A 166 12.81 -31.01 -8.12
CA ARG A 166 12.32 -32.09 -7.24
C ARG A 166 12.06 -31.62 -5.80
N VAL A 167 12.81 -30.63 -5.32
CA VAL A 167 12.74 -30.15 -3.92
C VAL A 167 11.70 -29.03 -3.77
N SER A 168 11.71 -28.07 -4.68
CA SER A 168 10.96 -26.80 -4.51
C SER A 168 10.07 -26.44 -5.71
N GLY A 169 10.14 -27.19 -6.80
CA GLY A 169 9.41 -26.91 -8.04
C GLY A 169 10.18 -26.06 -9.04
N ASN A 170 9.53 -25.72 -10.14
CA ASN A 170 10.14 -24.94 -11.22
C ASN A 170 10.44 -23.50 -10.75
N GLY A 171 11.54 -22.95 -11.27
CA GLY A 171 11.98 -21.60 -10.94
C GLY A 171 12.99 -21.51 -9.78
N PHE A 172 13.29 -22.65 -9.15
CA PHE A 172 14.38 -22.75 -8.15
C PHE A 172 15.63 -23.34 -8.79
N TYR A 173 16.78 -23.13 -8.16
CA TYR A 173 18.08 -23.63 -8.60
C TYR A 173 19.00 -23.94 -7.43
N TYR A 174 19.93 -24.88 -7.63
CA TYR A 174 21.12 -25.03 -6.82
C TYR A 174 22.31 -24.47 -7.58
N LEU A 175 23.09 -23.59 -6.96
CA LEU A 175 24.41 -23.22 -7.45
C LEU A 175 25.46 -24.03 -6.70
N LEU A 176 26.45 -24.54 -7.42
CA LEU A 176 27.44 -25.45 -6.91
C LEU A 176 28.86 -24.96 -7.18
N GLY A 177 29.79 -25.41 -6.36
CA GLY A 177 31.23 -25.22 -6.58
C GLY A 177 31.64 -23.76 -6.85
N ASP A 178 32.41 -23.56 -7.90
CA ASP A 178 32.96 -22.26 -8.25
C ASP A 178 31.91 -21.28 -8.78
N ILE A 179 30.81 -21.75 -9.37
CA ILE A 179 29.68 -20.88 -9.75
C ILE A 179 29.01 -20.29 -8.52
N ALA A 180 28.77 -21.08 -7.46
CA ALA A 180 28.24 -20.55 -6.20
C ALA A 180 29.20 -19.52 -5.57
N ARG A 181 30.50 -19.78 -5.60
CA ARG A 181 31.53 -18.83 -5.12
C ARG A 181 31.55 -17.54 -5.93
N LEU A 182 31.43 -17.65 -7.26
CA LEU A 182 31.39 -16.49 -8.15
C LEU A 182 30.12 -15.64 -7.86
N HIS A 183 28.97 -16.27 -7.66
CA HIS A 183 27.73 -15.58 -7.28
C HIS A 183 27.93 -14.75 -5.99
N GLU A 184 28.46 -15.38 -4.93
CA GLU A 184 28.73 -14.68 -3.66
C GLU A 184 29.79 -13.57 -3.82
N ALA A 185 30.80 -13.78 -4.66
CA ALA A 185 31.82 -12.75 -4.93
C ALA A 185 31.22 -11.53 -5.62
N VAL A 186 30.29 -11.70 -6.57
CA VAL A 186 29.59 -10.58 -7.24
C VAL A 186 28.71 -9.82 -6.24
N LEU A 187 27.97 -10.53 -5.38
CA LEU A 187 27.16 -9.89 -4.33
C LEU A 187 28.03 -9.12 -3.32
N ALA A 188 29.15 -9.71 -2.90
CA ALA A 188 30.10 -9.04 -2.00
C ALA A 188 30.70 -7.77 -2.64
N TYR A 189 31.10 -7.86 -3.92
CA TYR A 189 31.61 -6.72 -4.65
C TYR A 189 30.57 -5.59 -4.76
N ALA A 190 29.33 -5.91 -5.14
CA ALA A 190 28.26 -4.94 -5.25
C ALA A 190 27.97 -4.24 -3.91
N ARG A 191 27.89 -5.02 -2.82
CA ARG A 191 27.72 -4.49 -1.47
C ARG A 191 28.83 -3.51 -1.10
N ASP A 192 30.10 -3.92 -1.23
CA ASP A 192 31.24 -3.12 -0.82
C ASP A 192 31.37 -1.87 -1.69
N PHE A 193 31.14 -1.99 -3.00
CA PHE A 193 31.08 -0.86 -3.92
C PHE A 193 30.02 0.20 -3.53
N MET A 194 28.84 -0.23 -3.10
CA MET A 194 27.79 0.69 -2.67
C MET A 194 28.12 1.33 -1.31
N ILE A 195 28.73 0.58 -0.39
CA ILE A 195 29.20 1.14 0.89
C ILE A 195 30.27 2.21 0.64
N ASP A 196 31.22 1.97 -0.25
CA ASP A 196 32.27 2.93 -0.62
C ASP A 196 31.69 4.20 -1.28
N LYS A 197 30.52 4.10 -1.88
CA LYS A 197 29.74 5.24 -2.41
C LYS A 197 28.97 6.02 -1.33
N GLY A 198 29.03 5.60 -0.06
CA GLY A 198 28.36 6.25 1.07
C GLY A 198 26.97 5.74 1.37
N PHE A 199 26.52 4.65 0.76
CA PHE A 199 25.24 4.02 1.10
C PHE A 199 25.35 3.19 2.38
N THR A 200 24.28 3.18 3.17
CA THR A 200 24.16 2.29 4.34
C THR A 200 23.66 0.93 3.90
N TYR A 201 24.42 -0.11 4.21
CA TYR A 201 23.98 -1.48 3.96
C TYR A 201 22.96 -1.92 5.03
N VAL A 202 21.82 -2.45 4.58
CA VAL A 202 20.73 -2.92 5.45
C VAL A 202 20.36 -4.36 5.09
N ILE A 203 20.18 -5.19 6.09
CA ILE A 203 19.61 -6.53 5.97
C ILE A 203 18.18 -6.43 6.53
N PRO A 204 17.14 -6.45 5.69
CA PRO A 204 15.76 -6.35 6.15
C PRO A 204 15.23 -7.69 6.69
N PRO A 205 14.09 -7.68 7.42
CA PRO A 205 13.33 -8.90 7.68
C PRO A 205 12.93 -9.60 6.40
N PHE A 206 12.98 -10.94 6.38
CA PHE A 206 12.58 -11.74 5.20
C PHE A 206 11.08 -12.03 5.13
N MET A 207 10.33 -11.61 6.14
CA MET A 207 8.87 -11.71 6.22
C MET A 207 8.28 -10.39 6.69
N MET A 208 7.03 -10.11 6.26
CA MET A 208 6.32 -8.89 6.64
C MET A 208 4.81 -9.14 6.73
N HIS A 209 4.11 -8.27 7.42
CA HIS A 209 2.65 -8.29 7.53
C HIS A 209 1.98 -7.81 6.24
N GLY A 210 0.74 -8.27 6.01
CA GLY A 210 -0.02 -7.96 4.80
C GLY A 210 -0.35 -6.48 4.61
N ASP A 211 -0.49 -5.71 5.69
CA ASP A 211 -0.70 -4.26 5.64
C ASP A 211 0.52 -3.50 5.11
N VAL A 212 1.73 -3.97 5.43
CA VAL A 212 2.99 -3.42 4.87
C VAL A 212 3.05 -3.67 3.36
N VAL A 213 2.68 -4.88 2.92
CA VAL A 213 2.66 -5.23 1.49
C VAL A 213 1.72 -4.32 0.71
N LYS A 214 0.52 -4.06 1.24
CA LYS A 214 -0.49 -3.19 0.61
C LYS A 214 -0.01 -1.76 0.37
N GLY A 215 1.00 -1.32 1.09
CA GLY A 215 1.62 -0.01 0.86
C GLY A 215 2.41 0.08 -0.45
N VAL A 216 2.78 -1.06 -1.05
CA VAL A 216 3.66 -1.14 -2.23
C VAL A 216 2.98 -1.77 -3.43
N MET A 217 2.12 -2.78 -3.22
CA MET A 217 1.41 -3.48 -4.31
C MET A 217 -0.06 -3.72 -3.95
N SER A 218 -0.87 -4.00 -4.97
CA SER A 218 -2.27 -4.35 -4.77
C SER A 218 -2.43 -5.73 -4.13
N PHE A 219 -3.54 -5.95 -3.41
CA PHE A 219 -3.81 -7.23 -2.78
C PHE A 219 -3.86 -8.43 -3.77
N PRO A 220 -4.49 -8.31 -4.98
CA PRO A 220 -4.45 -9.38 -5.97
C PRO A 220 -3.05 -9.72 -6.46
N GLU A 221 -2.18 -8.72 -6.63
CA GLU A 221 -0.77 -8.93 -7.00
C GLU A 221 -0.01 -9.63 -5.87
N MET A 222 -0.23 -9.20 -4.63
CA MET A 222 0.36 -9.83 -3.45
C MET A 222 0.02 -11.32 -3.36
N ASP A 223 -1.26 -11.66 -3.48
CA ASP A 223 -1.75 -13.05 -3.35
C ASP A 223 -1.23 -13.95 -4.50
N ALA A 224 -1.04 -13.37 -5.69
CA ALA A 224 -0.53 -14.08 -6.85
C ALA A 224 1.00 -14.26 -6.86
N MET A 225 1.75 -13.36 -6.23
CA MET A 225 3.22 -13.27 -6.38
C MET A 225 4.00 -13.62 -5.11
N MET A 226 3.37 -13.65 -3.94
CA MET A 226 4.05 -13.83 -2.66
C MET A 226 3.62 -15.11 -1.94
N TYR A 227 4.58 -15.77 -1.30
CA TYR A 227 4.27 -16.90 -0.43
C TYR A 227 3.74 -16.40 0.91
N LYS A 228 2.56 -16.87 1.28
CA LYS A 228 1.94 -16.62 2.59
C LYS A 228 2.23 -17.77 3.55
N ILE A 229 2.51 -17.45 4.80
CA ILE A 229 2.61 -18.45 5.87
C ILE A 229 1.19 -18.82 6.31
N GLU A 230 0.87 -20.11 6.26
CA GLU A 230 -0.43 -20.62 6.65
C GLU A 230 -0.69 -20.38 8.15
N GLY A 231 -1.88 -19.85 8.47
CA GLY A 231 -2.30 -19.57 9.85
C GLY A 231 -1.77 -18.26 10.44
N GLU A 232 -0.92 -17.52 9.70
CA GLU A 232 -0.35 -16.25 10.17
C GLU A 232 -0.54 -15.12 9.15
N ASP A 233 -0.51 -13.87 9.62
CA ASP A 233 -0.44 -12.69 8.74
C ASP A 233 1.01 -12.35 8.42
N LEU A 234 1.71 -13.31 7.78
CA LEU A 234 3.10 -13.16 7.35
C LEU A 234 3.27 -13.62 5.91
N TYR A 235 4.03 -12.84 5.16
CA TYR A 235 4.37 -13.07 3.76
C TYR A 235 5.89 -13.06 3.58
N LEU A 236 6.44 -13.99 2.81
CA LEU A 236 7.85 -13.96 2.41
C LEU A 236 8.07 -12.78 1.46
N ILE A 237 9.16 -12.04 1.65
CA ILE A 237 9.53 -10.97 0.72
C ILE A 237 10.05 -11.55 -0.60
N GLY A 238 9.63 -10.97 -1.73
CA GLY A 238 10.23 -11.21 -3.04
C GLY A 238 11.42 -10.30 -3.29
N THR A 239 11.41 -9.12 -2.66
CA THR A 239 12.40 -8.06 -2.79
C THR A 239 12.42 -7.21 -1.52
N SER A 240 13.49 -6.44 -1.31
CA SER A 240 13.68 -5.65 -0.08
C SER A 240 12.89 -4.33 -0.04
N GLU A 241 12.39 -3.82 -1.17
CA GLU A 241 11.72 -2.51 -1.22
C GLU A 241 10.57 -2.39 -0.25
N HIS A 242 9.75 -3.43 -0.12
CA HIS A 242 8.58 -3.42 0.76
C HIS A 242 8.96 -3.13 2.22
N THR A 243 9.95 -3.86 2.73
CA THR A 243 10.42 -3.69 4.11
C THR A 243 11.21 -2.41 4.30
N MET A 244 11.95 -1.97 3.29
CA MET A 244 12.72 -0.72 3.32
C MET A 244 11.84 0.52 3.32
N ILE A 245 10.73 0.53 2.57
CA ILE A 245 9.75 1.62 2.62
C ILE A 245 9.19 1.75 4.03
N CYS A 246 8.84 0.64 4.69
CA CYS A 246 8.36 0.67 6.07
C CYS A 246 9.42 1.25 7.02
N LEU A 247 10.68 0.87 6.88
CA LEU A 247 11.79 1.40 7.68
C LEU A 247 11.91 2.93 7.53
N LEU A 248 11.82 3.44 6.30
CA LEU A 248 11.92 4.88 6.02
C LEU A 248 10.74 5.68 6.57
N TYR A 249 9.52 5.12 6.55
CA TYR A 249 8.33 5.78 7.10
C TYR A 249 8.29 5.80 8.62
N THR A 250 8.93 4.85 9.28
CA THR A 250 8.91 4.71 10.75
C THR A 250 10.14 5.30 11.43
N SER A 251 11.17 5.64 10.67
CA SER A 251 12.35 6.31 11.21
C SER A 251 12.04 7.78 11.46
N PRO A 252 12.27 8.32 12.68
CA PRO A 252 12.21 9.76 12.87
C PRO A 252 13.29 10.42 12.01
N SER A 253 12.85 11.26 11.09
CA SER A 253 13.72 12.11 10.27
C SER A 253 14.41 13.18 11.11
#